data_288edb356fa19e00b47be2bee11660ec
#
_entry.id   288edb356fa19e00b47be2bee11660ec
#
_cell.length_a   1.000
_cell.length_b   1.000
_cell.length_c   1.000
_cell.angle_alpha   90.00
_cell.angle_beta   90.00
_cell.angle_gamma   90.00
#
_symmetry.space_group_name_H-M   'P 1'
#
loop_
_entity.id
_entity.type
_entity.pdbx_description
1 polymer ?
#
loop_
_entity_poly.entity_id
_entity_poly.type
_entity_poly.pdbx_seq_one_letter_code
_entity_poly.pdbx_strand_id
1 'polypeptide(L)'
;MVEPYLHLNGRRMILTDETEVNIGNVVQILRKALPYHWKNRSEISYLWSYYKGRQPILNRVKEVRPEITNKIVENRANEIVSFKSGYLMGEPLQYVSRGNAENIADAINQLNEFVFAEEKPAKDKELADWFHICGTSFRMVLPDEMAGEDDESPFEIYTLDPRNTFVVYNNGLGSKPILGVKYVVDENGVVHYSCYSDHEYFEIVESKVVSYDTHILGEIPIIEYPLNIARIGAFELVIPLLDAINLTDSNRLDGVEQFIQALMLFHNVDISSEDFDELRERGAIKFKDIDPQLKAEINYLVSNLNQGETQTLVDHMYQTVLTICGMPNRNGGSSTSDTGSAVIMRDGWSAAEARAKDSELMFKKSERIFLKVVLNICRTLADMDLKVCNVEIRFTRRNYENILQKAQVLDLMLKNNKIHP
;
A
#
# COMPACT_ATOMS: atom_id res chain seq x y z
N MET A 1 19.52 10.37 -16.10
CA MET A 1 18.66 9.81 -15.04
C MET A 1 17.30 10.51 -15.18
N VAL A 2 16.24 9.78 -15.48
CA VAL A 2 14.88 10.33 -15.42
C VAL A 2 14.58 10.49 -13.94
N GLU A 3 14.31 11.69 -13.47
CA GLU A 3 13.93 11.94 -12.07
C GLU A 3 12.68 11.11 -11.76
N PRO A 4 12.77 10.08 -10.91
CA PRO A 4 11.69 9.11 -10.74
C PRO A 4 10.45 9.70 -10.07
N TYR A 5 10.55 10.90 -9.49
CA TYR A 5 9.47 11.53 -8.71
C TYR A 5 8.58 12.49 -9.50
N LEU A 6 9.01 12.93 -10.68
CA LEU A 6 8.29 13.96 -11.47
C LEU A 6 6.92 13.50 -11.97
N HIS A 7 6.57 12.23 -11.81
CA HIS A 7 5.36 11.64 -12.39
C HIS A 7 4.39 11.01 -11.40
N LEU A 8 4.74 10.97 -10.10
CA LEU A 8 3.87 10.40 -9.07
C LEU A 8 2.91 11.47 -8.52
N ASN A 9 1.76 11.63 -9.15
CA ASN A 9 0.72 12.60 -8.77
C ASN A 9 -0.61 11.92 -8.42
N GLY A 10 -0.57 10.69 -7.97
CA GLY A 10 -1.76 9.85 -7.84
C GLY A 10 -2.24 9.31 -9.20
N ARG A 11 -3.18 8.37 -9.16
CA ARG A 11 -3.70 7.73 -10.39
C ARG A 11 -4.81 8.59 -10.98
N ARG A 12 -4.78 8.72 -12.28
CA ARG A 12 -5.74 9.54 -13.03
C ARG A 12 -7.06 8.82 -13.13
N MET A 13 -8.14 9.53 -12.88
CA MET A 13 -9.47 9.08 -13.24
C MET A 13 -9.60 9.11 -14.77
N ILE A 14 -10.09 8.03 -15.35
CA ILE A 14 -10.28 7.92 -16.81
C ILE A 14 -11.70 8.35 -17.14
N LEU A 15 -11.82 9.41 -17.91
CA LEU A 15 -13.10 10.03 -18.22
C LEU A 15 -13.45 9.92 -19.71
N THR A 16 -14.74 9.88 -19.99
CA THR A 16 -15.30 9.97 -21.34
C THR A 16 -16.57 10.83 -21.34
N ASP A 17 -16.89 11.44 -22.46
CA ASP A 17 -18.12 12.21 -22.64
C ASP A 17 -19.34 11.32 -22.96
N GLU A 18 -19.11 10.05 -23.27
CA GLU A 18 -20.16 9.08 -23.55
C GLU A 18 -20.95 8.77 -22.26
N THR A 19 -22.26 8.63 -22.39
CA THR A 19 -23.18 8.30 -21.29
C THR A 19 -23.56 6.83 -21.23
N GLU A 20 -23.48 6.16 -22.37
CA GLU A 20 -23.83 4.76 -22.55
C GLU A 20 -22.77 4.06 -23.40
N VAL A 21 -22.57 2.79 -23.14
CA VAL A 21 -21.64 1.93 -23.91
C VAL A 21 -22.44 0.96 -24.73
N ASN A 22 -22.06 0.79 -25.98
CA ASN A 22 -22.64 -0.19 -26.91
C ASN A 22 -21.59 -0.68 -27.91
N ILE A 23 -21.94 -1.66 -28.71
CA ILE A 23 -21.04 -2.28 -29.69
C ILE A 23 -20.45 -1.27 -30.71
N GLY A 24 -21.15 -0.15 -30.96
CA GLY A 24 -20.70 0.87 -31.91
C GLY A 24 -19.64 1.82 -31.35
N ASN A 25 -19.59 2.04 -30.04
CA ASN A 25 -18.71 3.04 -29.41
C ASN A 25 -17.65 2.44 -28.47
N VAL A 26 -17.80 1.19 -27.98
CA VAL A 26 -16.93 0.56 -26.98
C VAL A 26 -15.46 0.59 -27.39
N VAL A 27 -15.14 0.27 -28.65
CA VAL A 27 -13.76 0.27 -29.17
C VAL A 27 -13.16 1.69 -29.13
N GLN A 28 -13.97 2.71 -29.45
CA GLN A 28 -13.52 4.10 -29.41
C GLN A 28 -13.29 4.59 -27.98
N ILE A 29 -14.17 4.24 -27.04
CA ILE A 29 -14.02 4.54 -25.61
C ILE A 29 -12.73 3.89 -25.09
N LEU A 30 -12.54 2.59 -25.36
CA LEU A 30 -11.34 1.85 -24.98
C LEU A 30 -10.07 2.53 -25.52
N ARG A 31 -10.04 2.86 -26.80
CA ARG A 31 -8.89 3.51 -27.45
C ARG A 31 -8.55 4.85 -26.81
N LYS A 32 -9.54 5.67 -26.42
CA LYS A 32 -9.35 6.94 -25.72
C LYS A 32 -8.85 6.74 -24.28
N ALA A 33 -9.28 5.67 -23.61
CA ALA A 33 -8.96 5.34 -22.23
C ALA A 33 -7.53 4.80 -22.04
N LEU A 34 -7.04 3.99 -22.98
CA LEU A 34 -5.76 3.27 -22.88
C LEU A 34 -4.54 4.17 -22.61
N PRO A 35 -4.35 5.35 -23.23
CA PRO A 35 -3.19 6.20 -22.95
C PRO A 35 -3.13 6.67 -21.48
N TYR A 36 -4.28 6.93 -20.86
CA TYR A 36 -4.36 7.27 -19.43
C TYR A 36 -4.07 6.06 -18.55
N HIS A 37 -4.62 4.90 -18.92
CA HIS A 37 -4.34 3.65 -18.21
C HIS A 37 -2.85 3.26 -18.27
N TRP A 38 -2.18 3.40 -19.41
CA TRP A 38 -0.76 3.09 -19.54
C TRP A 38 0.11 3.96 -18.62
N LYS A 39 -0.23 5.24 -18.44
CA LYS A 39 0.43 6.11 -17.46
C LYS A 39 0.20 5.59 -16.04
N ASN A 40 -1.05 5.31 -15.67
CA ASN A 40 -1.39 4.75 -14.36
C ASN A 40 -0.66 3.41 -14.12
N ARG A 41 -0.65 2.52 -15.11
CA ARG A 41 0.04 1.22 -15.05
C ARG A 41 1.54 1.36 -14.77
N SER A 42 2.20 2.30 -15.46
CA SER A 42 3.63 2.56 -15.24
C SER A 42 3.92 3.00 -13.81
N GLU A 43 3.13 3.94 -13.29
CA GLU A 43 3.24 4.43 -11.91
C GLU A 43 2.92 3.34 -10.89
N ILE A 44 1.86 2.55 -11.10
CA ILE A 44 1.50 1.40 -10.25
C ILE A 44 2.64 0.36 -10.24
N SER A 45 3.24 0.07 -11.40
CA SER A 45 4.34 -0.88 -11.51
C SER A 45 5.59 -0.41 -10.76
N TYR A 46 5.87 0.90 -10.77
CA TYR A 46 6.94 1.51 -9.99
C TYR A 46 6.66 1.36 -8.48
N LEU A 47 5.47 1.75 -8.01
CA LEU A 47 5.08 1.64 -6.60
C LEU A 47 5.09 0.19 -6.10
N TRP A 48 4.62 -0.75 -6.92
CA TRP A 48 4.72 -2.18 -6.63
C TRP A 48 6.16 -2.67 -6.50
N SER A 49 7.05 -2.23 -7.41
CA SER A 49 8.47 -2.57 -7.34
C SER A 49 9.12 -1.98 -6.09
N TYR A 50 8.80 -0.73 -5.77
CA TYR A 50 9.27 -0.04 -4.57
C TYR A 50 8.83 -0.75 -3.28
N TYR A 51 7.55 -1.12 -3.20
CA TYR A 51 6.99 -1.91 -2.09
C TYR A 51 7.71 -3.25 -1.89
N LYS A 52 8.11 -3.91 -2.99
CA LYS A 52 8.88 -5.17 -2.94
C LYS A 52 10.36 -4.98 -2.62
N GLY A 53 10.83 -3.78 -2.32
CA GLY A 53 12.23 -3.49 -2.01
C GLY A 53 13.11 -3.23 -3.22
N ARG A 54 12.58 -3.18 -4.44
CA ARG A 54 13.33 -2.77 -5.64
C ARG A 54 13.37 -1.24 -5.72
N GLN A 55 14.19 -0.65 -4.86
CA GLN A 55 14.27 0.80 -4.67
C GLN A 55 15.46 1.40 -5.43
N PRO A 56 15.44 2.73 -5.73
CA PRO A 56 16.46 3.40 -6.55
C PRO A 56 17.89 3.23 -6.05
N ILE A 57 18.10 3.08 -4.74
CA ILE A 57 19.42 2.89 -4.12
C ILE A 57 20.16 1.66 -4.70
N LEU A 58 19.45 0.63 -5.16
CA LEU A 58 20.05 -0.56 -5.77
C LEU A 58 20.80 -0.25 -7.08
N ASN A 59 20.47 0.87 -7.73
CA ASN A 59 21.13 1.35 -8.95
C ASN A 59 22.24 2.37 -8.66
N ARG A 60 22.57 2.59 -7.36
CA ARG A 60 23.61 3.54 -6.97
C ARG A 60 24.96 3.13 -7.54
N VAL A 61 25.67 4.10 -8.09
CA VAL A 61 27.05 3.98 -8.58
C VAL A 61 27.86 5.13 -7.98
N LYS A 62 29.10 4.84 -7.55
CA LYS A 62 30.06 5.82 -7.07
C LYS A 62 31.21 5.93 -8.07
N GLU A 63 31.66 7.14 -8.32
CA GLU A 63 32.82 7.41 -9.18
C GLU A 63 34.14 7.22 -8.42
N VAL A 64 34.13 7.56 -7.12
CA VAL A 64 35.30 7.43 -6.23
C VAL A 64 35.15 6.21 -5.36
N ARG A 65 36.13 5.30 -5.40
CA ARG A 65 36.15 4.02 -4.67
C ARG A 65 34.88 3.19 -4.96
N PRO A 66 34.65 2.79 -6.21
CA PRO A 66 33.44 2.06 -6.59
C PRO A 66 33.32 0.69 -5.90
N GLU A 67 34.45 0.13 -5.40
CA GLU A 67 34.50 -1.11 -4.62
C GLU A 67 33.79 -0.99 -3.27
N ILE A 68 33.69 0.23 -2.71
CA ILE A 68 32.95 0.52 -1.46
C ILE A 68 31.63 1.20 -1.84
N THR A 69 30.67 0.44 -2.28
CA THR A 69 29.37 0.94 -2.68
C THR A 69 28.27 0.06 -2.06
N ASN A 70 27.93 0.34 -0.81
CA ASN A 70 26.86 -0.34 -0.13
C ASN A 70 25.49 0.16 -0.62
N LYS A 71 24.52 -0.75 -0.65
CA LYS A 71 23.16 -0.50 -1.15
C LYS A 71 22.15 -1.05 -0.14
N ILE A 72 21.94 -0.28 0.93
CA ILE A 72 21.00 -0.66 1.99
C ILE A 72 19.60 -0.26 1.56
N VAL A 73 18.67 -1.19 1.68
CA VAL A 73 17.23 -0.95 1.51
C VAL A 73 16.55 -1.21 2.84
N GLU A 74 16.21 -0.16 3.55
CA GLU A 74 15.22 -0.24 4.64
C GLU A 74 13.83 -0.20 4.03
N ASN A 75 13.20 -1.33 3.80
CA ASN A 75 11.92 -1.37 3.11
C ASN A 75 10.75 -0.84 3.97
N ARG A 76 10.82 0.43 4.34
CA ARG A 76 9.79 1.14 5.12
C ARG A 76 8.46 1.27 4.38
N ALA A 77 8.48 1.23 3.04
CA ALA A 77 7.25 1.18 2.24
C ALA A 77 6.42 -0.07 2.55
N ASN A 78 7.07 -1.22 2.69
CA ASN A 78 6.41 -2.47 3.11
C ASN A 78 5.85 -2.35 4.53
N GLU A 79 6.60 -1.76 5.46
CA GLU A 79 6.15 -1.53 6.85
C GLU A 79 4.88 -0.67 6.87
N ILE A 80 4.85 0.43 6.11
CA ILE A 80 3.69 1.34 6.04
C ILE A 80 2.45 0.60 5.52
N VAL A 81 2.58 -0.12 4.41
CA VAL A 81 1.46 -0.86 3.81
C VAL A 81 0.96 -1.96 4.74
N SER A 82 1.88 -2.78 5.27
CA SER A 82 1.54 -3.87 6.18
C SER A 82 0.84 -3.39 7.44
N PHE A 83 1.30 -2.27 8.01
CA PHE A 83 0.63 -1.66 9.15
C PHE A 83 -0.79 -1.18 8.79
N LYS A 84 -0.94 -0.42 7.70
CA LYS A 84 -2.23 0.17 7.32
C LYS A 84 -3.25 -0.89 6.88
N SER A 85 -2.83 -1.87 6.08
CA SER A 85 -3.70 -2.98 5.67
C SER A 85 -4.10 -3.84 6.86
N GLY A 86 -3.16 -4.19 7.74
CA GLY A 86 -3.44 -4.94 8.95
C GLY A 86 -4.30 -4.17 9.97
N TYR A 87 -4.18 -2.84 10.02
CA TYR A 87 -5.00 -2.01 10.90
C TYR A 87 -6.42 -1.81 10.35
N LEU A 88 -6.60 -1.75 9.04
CA LEU A 88 -7.89 -1.59 8.38
C LEU A 88 -8.67 -2.91 8.30
N MET A 89 -8.00 -4.01 7.90
CA MET A 89 -8.59 -5.33 7.61
C MET A 89 -8.07 -6.44 8.54
N GLY A 90 -7.60 -6.09 9.73
CA GLY A 90 -7.11 -7.06 10.71
C GLY A 90 -8.20 -7.94 11.31
N GLU A 91 -9.43 -7.49 11.24
CA GLU A 91 -10.64 -8.26 11.55
C GLU A 91 -11.54 -8.27 10.31
N PRO A 92 -12.26 -9.36 10.03
CA PRO A 92 -13.16 -9.45 8.89
C PRO A 92 -14.20 -8.34 8.88
N LEU A 93 -14.45 -7.78 7.70
CA LEU A 93 -15.54 -6.84 7.48
C LEU A 93 -16.87 -7.56 7.68
N GLN A 94 -17.80 -6.96 8.41
CA GLN A 94 -19.09 -7.54 8.74
C GLN A 94 -20.23 -6.76 8.10
N TYR A 95 -21.20 -7.50 7.59
CA TYR A 95 -22.51 -6.96 7.21
C TYR A 95 -23.50 -7.19 8.35
N VAL A 96 -24.15 -6.12 8.77
CA VAL A 96 -25.13 -6.19 9.87
C VAL A 96 -26.44 -5.51 9.48
N SER A 97 -27.53 -5.90 10.12
CA SER A 97 -28.86 -5.31 9.86
C SER A 97 -28.93 -3.88 10.39
N ARG A 98 -29.49 -2.98 9.57
CA ARG A 98 -29.88 -1.62 10.00
C ARG A 98 -31.23 -1.55 10.69
N GLY A 99 -32.03 -2.61 10.65
CA GLY A 99 -33.36 -2.66 11.22
C GLY A 99 -33.55 -3.89 12.08
N ASN A 100 -34.65 -3.92 12.83
CA ASN A 100 -35.00 -4.98 13.78
C ASN A 100 -35.94 -6.05 13.17
N ALA A 101 -36.16 -6.08 11.87
CA ALA A 101 -37.00 -7.07 11.21
C ALA A 101 -36.28 -8.41 11.11
N GLU A 102 -36.84 -9.50 11.61
CA GLU A 102 -36.25 -10.83 11.63
C GLU A 102 -35.90 -11.33 10.25
N ASN A 103 -36.76 -11.17 9.26
CA ASN A 103 -36.51 -11.59 7.88
C ASN A 103 -35.29 -10.88 7.24
N ILE A 104 -34.97 -9.66 7.67
CA ILE A 104 -33.76 -8.94 7.20
C ILE A 104 -32.52 -9.52 7.88
N ALA A 105 -32.61 -9.90 9.14
CA ALA A 105 -31.49 -10.49 9.86
C ALA A 105 -31.08 -11.84 9.26
N ASP A 106 -32.06 -12.69 8.92
CA ASP A 106 -31.82 -14.00 8.30
C ASP A 106 -31.17 -13.86 6.92
N ALA A 107 -31.68 -12.94 6.07
CA ALA A 107 -31.06 -12.68 4.77
C ALA A 107 -29.63 -12.14 4.88
N ILE A 108 -29.31 -11.34 5.90
CA ILE A 108 -27.95 -10.86 6.13
C ILE A 108 -27.04 -11.97 6.66
N ASN A 109 -27.54 -12.89 7.48
CA ASN A 109 -26.78 -14.06 7.90
C ASN A 109 -26.43 -14.93 6.69
N GLN A 110 -27.38 -15.22 5.83
CA GLN A 110 -27.15 -15.93 4.59
C GLN A 110 -26.16 -15.22 3.66
N LEU A 111 -26.23 -13.88 3.52
CA LEU A 111 -25.24 -13.09 2.78
C LEU A 111 -23.83 -13.23 3.39
N ASN A 112 -23.71 -13.22 4.71
CA ASN A 112 -22.43 -13.42 5.39
C ASN A 112 -21.88 -14.84 5.19
N GLU A 113 -22.73 -15.86 5.12
CA GLU A 113 -22.32 -17.23 4.76
C GLU A 113 -21.77 -17.29 3.35
N PHE A 114 -22.43 -16.70 2.36
CA PHE A 114 -21.95 -16.64 0.98
C PHE A 114 -20.60 -15.94 0.84
N VAL A 115 -20.42 -14.77 1.47
CA VAL A 115 -19.13 -14.04 1.40
C VAL A 115 -18.03 -14.73 2.19
N PHE A 116 -18.38 -15.55 3.19
CA PHE A 116 -17.42 -16.37 3.92
C PHE A 116 -16.98 -17.57 3.06
N ALA A 117 -17.90 -18.25 2.38
CA ALA A 117 -17.61 -19.32 1.44
C ALA A 117 -16.65 -18.84 0.33
N GLU A 118 -16.81 -17.60 -0.13
CA GLU A 118 -15.94 -16.93 -1.09
C GLU A 118 -14.57 -16.48 -0.52
N GLU A 119 -14.22 -16.84 0.68
CA GLU A 119 -12.98 -16.40 1.35
C GLU A 119 -12.76 -14.87 1.31
N LYS A 120 -13.87 -14.10 1.31
CA LYS A 120 -13.82 -12.65 1.19
C LYS A 120 -12.85 -11.96 2.15
N PRO A 121 -12.64 -12.39 3.40
CA PRO A 121 -11.66 -11.77 4.30
C PRO A 121 -10.23 -11.79 3.75
N ALA A 122 -9.80 -12.86 3.10
CA ALA A 122 -8.48 -12.95 2.46
C ALA A 122 -8.42 -12.04 1.22
N LYS A 123 -9.47 -12.05 0.40
CA LYS A 123 -9.62 -11.19 -0.78
C LYS A 123 -9.70 -9.69 -0.39
N ASP A 124 -10.31 -9.36 0.76
CA ASP A 124 -10.33 -7.99 1.32
C ASP A 124 -8.94 -7.52 1.72
N LYS A 125 -8.11 -8.41 2.30
CA LYS A 125 -6.73 -8.09 2.63
C LYS A 125 -5.89 -7.82 1.38
N GLU A 126 -6.00 -8.64 0.35
CA GLU A 126 -5.32 -8.41 -0.93
C GLU A 126 -5.75 -7.07 -1.57
N LEU A 127 -7.05 -6.80 -1.53
CA LEU A 127 -7.61 -5.53 -2.02
C LEU A 127 -7.05 -4.34 -1.24
N ALA A 128 -6.93 -4.46 0.10
CA ALA A 128 -6.38 -3.43 0.96
C ALA A 128 -4.87 -3.23 0.73
N ASP A 129 -4.12 -4.26 0.39
CA ASP A 129 -2.70 -4.13 0.04
C ASP A 129 -2.55 -3.27 -1.23
N TRP A 130 -3.25 -3.59 -2.33
CA TRP A 130 -3.26 -2.75 -3.53
C TRP A 130 -3.77 -1.33 -3.28
N PHE A 131 -4.85 -1.19 -2.50
CA PHE A 131 -5.43 0.07 -2.05
C PHE A 131 -4.39 0.99 -1.40
N HIS A 132 -3.52 0.45 -0.53
CA HIS A 132 -2.46 1.21 0.13
C HIS A 132 -1.19 1.35 -0.70
N ILE A 133 -0.84 0.38 -1.56
CA ILE A 133 0.37 0.44 -2.39
C ILE A 133 0.25 1.54 -3.43
N CYS A 134 -0.82 1.53 -4.21
CA CYS A 134 -0.94 2.41 -5.39
C CYS A 134 -2.12 3.37 -5.36
N GLY A 135 -2.85 3.45 -4.24
CA GLY A 135 -3.95 4.38 -4.06
C GLY A 135 -5.26 3.97 -4.75
N THR A 136 -5.30 2.81 -5.40
CA THR A 136 -6.49 2.24 -6.03
C THR A 136 -6.39 0.72 -6.08
N SER A 137 -7.52 0.03 -5.98
CA SER A 137 -7.63 -1.41 -6.15
C SER A 137 -8.94 -1.75 -6.84
N PHE A 138 -9.05 -2.96 -7.37
CA PHE A 138 -10.20 -3.39 -8.15
C PHE A 138 -10.69 -4.76 -7.69
N ARG A 139 -12.00 -4.87 -7.59
CA ARG A 139 -12.71 -6.12 -7.32
C ARG A 139 -13.66 -6.41 -8.44
N MET A 140 -13.82 -7.68 -8.80
CA MET A 140 -14.81 -8.14 -9.74
C MET A 140 -15.71 -9.16 -9.06
N VAL A 141 -16.98 -9.15 -9.42
CA VAL A 141 -17.97 -10.14 -8.98
C VAL A 141 -18.71 -10.64 -10.20
N LEU A 142 -18.80 -11.95 -10.33
CA LEU A 142 -19.54 -12.61 -11.38
C LEU A 142 -20.53 -13.61 -10.76
N PRO A 143 -21.68 -13.89 -11.41
CA PRO A 143 -22.52 -14.99 -11.02
C PRO A 143 -21.79 -16.31 -11.26
N ASP A 144 -21.95 -17.25 -10.37
CA ASP A 144 -21.55 -18.62 -10.61
C ASP A 144 -22.70 -19.36 -11.29
N GLU A 145 -22.64 -19.43 -12.63
CA GLU A 145 -23.68 -20.11 -13.44
C GLU A 145 -23.62 -21.64 -13.34
N MET A 146 -22.50 -22.16 -12.79
CA MET A 146 -22.28 -23.60 -12.60
C MET A 146 -22.53 -24.02 -11.15
N ALA A 147 -22.95 -23.07 -10.27
CA ALA A 147 -23.27 -23.37 -8.89
C ALA A 147 -24.31 -24.52 -8.83
N GLY A 148 -23.89 -25.66 -8.30
CA GLY A 148 -24.72 -26.82 -8.05
C GLY A 148 -25.37 -26.77 -6.67
N GLU A 149 -26.12 -27.83 -6.31
CA GLU A 149 -26.71 -27.93 -4.95
C GLU A 149 -25.62 -28.00 -3.83
N ASP A 150 -24.38 -28.32 -4.19
CA ASP A 150 -23.24 -28.42 -3.25
C ASP A 150 -22.42 -27.12 -3.16
N ASP A 151 -22.70 -26.10 -4.01
CA ASP A 151 -21.96 -24.84 -4.01
C ASP A 151 -22.52 -23.86 -2.95
N GLU A 152 -21.62 -23.33 -2.15
CA GLU A 152 -21.97 -22.52 -0.98
C GLU A 152 -22.32 -21.06 -1.33
N SER A 153 -21.98 -20.57 -2.54
CA SER A 153 -22.21 -19.19 -2.97
C SER A 153 -22.75 -19.08 -4.39
N PRO A 154 -23.74 -18.22 -4.67
CA PRO A 154 -24.25 -17.98 -6.02
C PRO A 154 -23.38 -17.04 -6.87
N PHE A 155 -22.23 -16.60 -6.38
CA PHE A 155 -21.32 -15.68 -7.05
C PHE A 155 -19.87 -15.97 -6.68
N GLU A 156 -18.96 -15.53 -7.53
CA GLU A 156 -17.51 -15.57 -7.32
C GLU A 156 -16.94 -14.16 -7.15
N ILE A 157 -15.99 -14.00 -6.24
CA ILE A 157 -15.30 -12.73 -5.94
C ILE A 157 -13.84 -12.83 -6.39
N TYR A 158 -13.37 -11.84 -7.16
CA TYR A 158 -12.00 -11.73 -7.62
C TYR A 158 -11.36 -10.41 -7.21
N THR A 159 -10.14 -10.47 -6.67
CA THR A 159 -9.27 -9.29 -6.56
C THR A 159 -8.46 -9.17 -7.85
N LEU A 160 -8.55 -8.02 -8.51
CA LEU A 160 -7.92 -7.80 -9.80
C LEU A 160 -6.65 -6.95 -9.66
N ASP A 161 -5.63 -7.29 -10.45
CA ASP A 161 -4.40 -6.53 -10.52
C ASP A 161 -4.65 -5.15 -11.16
N PRO A 162 -4.40 -4.04 -10.45
CA PRO A 162 -4.64 -2.68 -10.95
C PRO A 162 -3.74 -2.30 -12.13
N ARG A 163 -2.70 -3.10 -12.45
CA ARG A 163 -1.87 -2.90 -13.63
C ARG A 163 -2.57 -3.32 -14.91
N ASN A 164 -3.57 -4.21 -14.80
CA ASN A 164 -4.29 -4.79 -15.95
C ASN A 164 -5.81 -4.54 -15.87
N THR A 165 -6.23 -3.64 -14.97
CA THR A 165 -7.65 -3.35 -14.74
C THR A 165 -7.86 -1.85 -14.59
N PHE A 166 -8.96 -1.33 -15.11
CA PHE A 166 -9.37 0.05 -14.91
C PHE A 166 -10.87 0.23 -15.14
N VAL A 167 -11.40 1.34 -14.65
CA VAL A 167 -12.79 1.75 -14.85
C VAL A 167 -12.82 3.11 -15.57
N VAL A 168 -13.71 3.23 -16.55
CA VAL A 168 -13.97 4.47 -17.28
C VAL A 168 -15.24 5.10 -16.74
N TYR A 169 -15.19 6.40 -16.47
CA TYR A 169 -16.27 7.16 -15.89
C TYR A 169 -16.82 8.19 -16.88
N ASN A 170 -18.10 8.47 -16.77
CA ASN A 170 -18.71 9.57 -17.50
C ASN A 170 -18.26 10.93 -16.92
N ASN A 171 -18.00 11.92 -17.79
CA ASN A 171 -17.59 13.28 -17.40
C ASN A 171 -18.77 14.15 -16.90
N GLY A 172 -19.96 13.59 -16.76
CA GLY A 172 -21.14 14.29 -16.26
C GLY A 172 -21.17 14.39 -14.73
N LEU A 173 -22.27 14.94 -14.22
CA LEU A 173 -22.50 15.12 -12.79
C LEU A 173 -22.42 13.79 -12.04
N GLY A 174 -21.53 13.72 -11.05
CA GLY A 174 -21.35 12.53 -10.20
C GLY A 174 -20.39 11.50 -10.76
N SER A 175 -19.82 11.69 -11.96
CA SER A 175 -18.81 10.80 -12.59
C SER A 175 -19.16 9.33 -12.41
N LYS A 176 -20.25 8.89 -13.03
CA LYS A 176 -20.71 7.50 -12.93
C LYS A 176 -19.77 6.58 -13.70
N PRO A 177 -19.44 5.39 -13.18
CA PRO A 177 -18.73 4.37 -13.96
C PRO A 177 -19.63 3.90 -15.12
N ILE A 178 -19.05 3.75 -16.31
CA ILE A 178 -19.78 3.30 -17.49
C ILE A 178 -19.15 2.07 -18.15
N LEU A 179 -17.84 1.82 -17.92
CA LEU A 179 -17.14 0.70 -18.50
C LEU A 179 -16.06 0.21 -17.53
N GLY A 180 -16.13 -1.06 -17.15
CA GLY A 180 -15.05 -1.78 -16.44
C GLY A 180 -14.24 -2.58 -17.45
N VAL A 181 -12.92 -2.48 -17.39
CA VAL A 181 -12.01 -3.17 -18.32
C VAL A 181 -10.97 -3.96 -17.54
N LYS A 182 -10.85 -5.25 -17.88
CA LYS A 182 -9.75 -6.13 -17.49
C LYS A 182 -9.12 -6.65 -18.76
N TYR A 183 -7.81 -6.87 -18.77
CA TYR A 183 -7.17 -7.49 -19.93
C TYR A 183 -6.09 -8.47 -19.52
N VAL A 184 -5.86 -9.42 -20.41
CA VAL A 184 -4.78 -10.40 -20.35
C VAL A 184 -3.96 -10.35 -21.62
N VAL A 185 -2.70 -10.75 -21.54
CA VAL A 185 -1.83 -10.92 -22.70
C VAL A 185 -1.62 -12.41 -22.89
N ASP A 186 -1.94 -12.92 -24.05
CA ASP A 186 -1.77 -14.33 -24.38
C ASP A 186 -0.29 -14.69 -24.63
N GLU A 187 -0.02 -15.96 -24.87
CA GLU A 187 1.33 -16.48 -25.14
C GLU A 187 1.95 -15.90 -26.43
N ASN A 188 1.14 -15.39 -27.36
CA ASN A 188 1.57 -14.76 -28.59
C ASN A 188 1.79 -13.25 -28.44
N GLY A 189 1.56 -12.69 -27.25
CA GLY A 189 1.64 -11.28 -26.99
C GLY A 189 0.41 -10.46 -27.43
N VAL A 190 -0.69 -11.12 -27.80
CA VAL A 190 -1.95 -10.46 -28.18
C VAL A 190 -2.72 -10.11 -26.91
N VAL A 191 -3.26 -8.89 -26.89
CA VAL A 191 -4.03 -8.39 -25.74
C VAL A 191 -5.52 -8.63 -25.94
N HIS A 192 -6.11 -9.33 -24.99
CA HIS A 192 -7.55 -9.61 -24.91
C HIS A 192 -8.17 -8.70 -23.84
N TYR A 193 -9.04 -7.81 -24.25
CA TYR A 193 -9.75 -6.89 -23.36
C TYR A 193 -11.17 -7.43 -23.08
N SER A 194 -11.44 -7.75 -21.82
CA SER A 194 -12.77 -8.02 -21.30
C SER A 194 -13.38 -6.72 -20.80
N CYS A 195 -14.41 -6.25 -21.46
CA CYS A 195 -15.06 -4.96 -21.22
C CYS A 195 -16.49 -5.19 -20.76
N TYR A 196 -16.87 -4.60 -19.62
CA TYR A 196 -18.20 -4.74 -19.01
C TYR A 196 -18.86 -3.38 -18.85
N SER A 197 -20.04 -3.22 -19.43
CA SER A 197 -20.96 -2.11 -19.09
C SER A 197 -21.89 -2.55 -17.94
N ASP A 198 -22.99 -1.87 -17.74
CA ASP A 198 -24.03 -2.24 -16.77
C ASP A 198 -24.92 -3.41 -17.24
N HIS A 199 -24.97 -3.68 -18.57
CA HIS A 199 -25.81 -4.72 -19.15
C HIS A 199 -25.12 -5.57 -20.23
N GLU A 200 -23.95 -5.16 -20.72
CA GLU A 200 -23.30 -5.77 -21.88
C GLU A 200 -21.86 -6.14 -21.58
N TYR A 201 -21.42 -7.26 -22.14
CA TYR A 201 -20.06 -7.74 -22.15
C TYR A 201 -19.49 -7.71 -23.56
N PHE A 202 -18.26 -7.25 -23.70
CA PHE A 202 -17.53 -7.21 -24.96
C PHE A 202 -16.15 -7.80 -24.78
N GLU A 203 -15.74 -8.72 -25.64
CA GLU A 203 -14.35 -9.09 -25.80
C GLU A 203 -13.77 -8.37 -27.01
N ILE A 204 -12.67 -7.63 -26.78
CA ILE A 204 -12.00 -6.82 -27.80
C ILE A 204 -10.57 -7.31 -27.99
N VAL A 205 -10.26 -7.69 -29.23
CA VAL A 205 -8.92 -8.11 -29.66
C VAL A 205 -8.54 -7.29 -30.89
N GLU A 206 -7.30 -6.77 -30.94
CA GLU A 206 -6.81 -5.97 -32.08
C GLU A 206 -7.76 -4.84 -32.52
N SER A 207 -8.41 -4.19 -31.55
CA SER A 207 -9.40 -3.13 -31.80
C SER A 207 -10.66 -3.57 -32.54
N LYS A 208 -11.03 -4.84 -32.44
CA LYS A 208 -12.29 -5.41 -32.97
C LYS A 208 -13.01 -6.13 -31.85
N VAL A 209 -14.34 -6.01 -31.82
CA VAL A 209 -15.17 -6.82 -30.94
C VAL A 209 -15.22 -8.23 -31.54
N VAL A 210 -14.74 -9.23 -30.81
CA VAL A 210 -14.67 -10.62 -31.19
C VAL A 210 -15.77 -11.43 -30.54
N SER A 211 -16.27 -11.02 -29.38
CA SER A 211 -17.41 -11.61 -28.69
C SER A 211 -18.26 -10.51 -28.07
N TYR A 212 -19.56 -10.75 -28.00
CA TYR A 212 -20.54 -9.85 -27.40
C TYR A 212 -21.62 -10.69 -26.72
N ASP A 213 -21.98 -10.31 -25.51
CA ASP A 213 -23.04 -10.93 -24.74
C ASP A 213 -23.73 -9.89 -23.84
N THR A 214 -24.89 -10.26 -23.29
CA THR A 214 -25.64 -9.43 -22.34
C THR A 214 -25.66 -10.09 -20.97
N HIS A 215 -25.65 -9.28 -19.92
CA HIS A 215 -25.73 -9.77 -18.54
C HIS A 215 -26.79 -9.03 -17.73
N ILE A 216 -27.26 -9.67 -16.67
CA ILE A 216 -28.36 -9.19 -15.82
C ILE A 216 -27.88 -8.47 -14.55
N LEU A 217 -26.60 -8.15 -14.44
CA LEU A 217 -26.01 -7.62 -13.20
C LEU A 217 -26.55 -6.22 -12.84
N GLY A 218 -26.99 -5.42 -13.83
CA GLY A 218 -27.56 -4.09 -13.66
C GLY A 218 -26.57 -3.02 -13.15
N GLU A 219 -25.32 -3.39 -12.95
CA GLU A 219 -24.18 -2.54 -12.56
C GLU A 219 -22.91 -3.15 -13.16
N ILE A 220 -21.85 -2.36 -13.30
CA ILE A 220 -20.56 -2.84 -13.77
C ILE A 220 -19.96 -3.80 -12.72
N PRO A 221 -19.59 -5.04 -13.11
CA PRO A 221 -19.06 -6.02 -12.15
C PRO A 221 -17.64 -5.71 -11.66
N ILE A 222 -16.92 -4.80 -12.32
CA ILE A 222 -15.58 -4.34 -11.91
C ILE A 222 -15.72 -3.05 -11.10
N ILE A 223 -15.41 -3.11 -9.81
CA ILE A 223 -15.56 -2.02 -8.86
C ILE A 223 -14.18 -1.47 -8.47
N GLU A 224 -13.98 -0.17 -8.65
CA GLU A 224 -12.79 0.53 -8.17
C GLU A 224 -12.92 0.91 -6.69
N TYR A 225 -11.85 0.69 -5.92
CA TYR A 225 -11.69 1.12 -4.53
C TYR A 225 -10.54 2.13 -4.45
N PRO A 226 -10.81 3.43 -4.57
CA PRO A 226 -9.79 4.46 -4.44
C PRO A 226 -9.52 4.78 -2.98
N LEU A 227 -8.24 4.88 -2.57
CA LEU A 227 -7.82 5.24 -1.21
C LEU A 227 -8.24 6.68 -0.85
N ASN A 228 -8.14 7.56 -1.83
CA ASN A 228 -8.53 8.98 -1.73
C ASN A 228 -8.92 9.50 -3.11
N ILE A 229 -9.41 10.74 -3.17
CA ILE A 229 -9.86 11.35 -4.43
C ILE A 229 -8.73 11.41 -5.47
N ALA A 230 -7.50 11.66 -5.03
CA ALA A 230 -6.33 11.75 -5.90
C ALA A 230 -5.70 10.38 -6.23
N ARG A 231 -6.17 9.28 -5.62
CA ARG A 231 -5.61 7.92 -5.79
C ARG A 231 -4.12 7.86 -5.50
N ILE A 232 -3.69 8.55 -4.43
CA ILE A 232 -2.30 8.55 -3.95
C ILE A 232 -2.13 7.39 -2.98
N GLY A 233 -1.08 6.60 -3.17
CA GLY A 233 -0.73 5.48 -2.30
C GLY A 233 -0.25 5.91 -0.91
N ALA A 234 -0.25 4.98 0.04
CA ALA A 234 0.00 5.27 1.45
C ALA A 234 1.42 5.76 1.77
N PHE A 235 2.42 5.37 0.99
CA PHE A 235 3.83 5.77 1.15
C PHE A 235 4.32 6.70 0.03
N GLU A 236 3.50 6.97 -0.99
CA GLU A 236 3.89 7.71 -2.19
C GLU A 236 4.44 9.11 -1.87
N LEU A 237 3.82 9.81 -0.92
CA LEU A 237 4.24 11.16 -0.52
C LEU A 237 5.58 11.19 0.24
N VAL A 238 6.00 10.08 0.81
CA VAL A 238 7.22 9.99 1.61
C VAL A 238 8.37 9.29 0.89
N ILE A 239 8.21 8.89 -0.37
CA ILE A 239 9.28 8.26 -1.17
C ILE A 239 10.59 9.04 -1.11
N PRO A 240 10.62 10.39 -1.26
CA PRO A 240 11.88 11.12 -1.17
C PRO A 240 12.59 11.00 0.20
N LEU A 241 11.81 10.89 1.29
CA LEU A 241 12.36 10.67 2.63
C LEU A 241 12.89 9.24 2.78
N LEU A 242 12.17 8.26 2.24
CA LEU A 242 12.60 6.84 2.27
C LEU A 242 13.91 6.65 1.49
N ASP A 243 14.03 7.29 0.34
CA ASP A 243 15.27 7.25 -0.44
C ASP A 243 16.43 7.95 0.26
N ALA A 244 16.16 9.05 0.96
CA ALA A 244 17.17 9.76 1.76
C ALA A 244 17.66 8.90 2.95
N ILE A 245 16.77 8.15 3.62
CA ILE A 245 17.14 7.20 4.67
C ILE A 245 18.06 6.12 4.12
N ASN A 246 17.65 5.44 3.03
CA ASN A 246 18.46 4.41 2.38
C ASN A 246 19.84 4.90 1.94
N LEU A 247 19.90 6.12 1.40
CA LEU A 247 21.17 6.75 0.98
C LEU A 247 22.06 7.06 2.19
N THR A 248 21.49 7.57 3.27
CA THR A 248 22.22 7.90 4.48
C THR A 248 22.81 6.66 5.13
N ASP A 249 22.05 5.58 5.26
CA ASP A 249 22.52 4.33 5.85
C ASP A 249 23.56 3.65 4.96
N SER A 250 23.39 3.68 3.64
CA SER A 250 24.39 3.20 2.69
C SER A 250 25.70 3.98 2.82
N ASN A 251 25.63 5.31 2.96
CA ASN A 251 26.82 6.15 3.18
C ASN A 251 27.48 5.88 4.54
N ARG A 252 26.71 5.61 5.58
CA ARG A 252 27.24 5.24 6.90
C ARG A 252 28.06 3.96 6.83
N LEU A 253 27.53 2.95 6.18
CA LEU A 253 28.23 1.67 6.03
C LEU A 253 29.48 1.83 5.15
N ASP A 254 29.39 2.57 4.03
CA ASP A 254 30.56 2.94 3.21
C ASP A 254 31.64 3.62 4.05
N GLY A 255 31.24 4.52 4.94
CA GLY A 255 32.16 5.23 5.85
C GLY A 255 32.85 4.29 6.85
N VAL A 256 32.12 3.32 7.40
CA VAL A 256 32.72 2.29 8.29
C VAL A 256 33.72 1.44 7.53
N GLU A 257 33.42 1.00 6.31
CA GLU A 257 34.33 0.22 5.48
C GLU A 257 35.57 1.03 5.08
N GLN A 258 35.40 2.33 4.75
CA GLN A 258 36.53 3.22 4.47
C GLN A 258 37.42 3.43 5.69
N PHE A 259 36.84 3.43 6.91
CA PHE A 259 37.60 3.52 8.14
C PHE A 259 38.47 2.28 8.35
N ILE A 260 37.94 1.09 8.12
CA ILE A 260 38.69 -0.18 8.22
C ILE A 260 39.82 -0.23 7.18
N GLN A 261 39.63 0.37 6.00
CA GLN A 261 40.62 0.50 4.94
C GLN A 261 41.34 1.85 4.93
N ALA A 262 41.46 2.48 6.12
CA ALA A 262 42.06 3.81 6.26
C ALA A 262 43.48 3.88 5.65
N LEU A 263 43.75 4.96 4.94
CA LEU A 263 45.08 5.23 4.40
C LEU A 263 46.04 5.59 5.55
N MET A 264 47.16 4.91 5.63
CA MET A 264 48.24 5.30 6.50
C MET A 264 49.02 6.51 5.90
N LEU A 265 49.11 7.55 6.66
CA LEU A 265 49.89 8.73 6.32
C LEU A 265 51.22 8.66 7.05
N PHE A 266 52.30 8.58 6.31
CA PHE A 266 53.66 8.58 6.81
C PHE A 266 54.24 10.00 6.69
N HIS A 267 54.61 10.59 7.78
CA HIS A 267 55.21 11.91 7.81
C HIS A 267 56.59 11.81 8.43
N ASN A 268 57.63 12.25 7.70
CA ASN A 268 59.04 12.18 8.13
C ASN A 268 59.51 10.75 8.52
N VAL A 269 59.02 9.73 7.79
CA VAL A 269 59.28 8.31 8.10
C VAL A 269 59.89 7.65 6.85
N ASP A 270 61.06 7.03 7.01
CA ASP A 270 61.68 6.19 6.00
C ASP A 270 61.20 4.73 6.23
N ILE A 271 60.48 4.20 5.26
CA ILE A 271 59.94 2.85 5.29
C ILE A 271 60.32 2.13 4.01
N SER A 272 60.96 0.96 4.18
CA SER A 272 61.19 0.03 3.07
C SER A 272 59.97 -0.84 2.76
N SER A 273 59.98 -1.50 1.60
CA SER A 273 58.93 -2.46 1.24
C SER A 273 58.88 -3.64 2.26
N GLU A 274 60.02 -4.03 2.77
CA GLU A 274 60.16 -5.12 3.76
C GLU A 274 59.53 -4.73 5.14
N ASP A 275 59.72 -3.48 5.55
CA ASP A 275 59.11 -2.94 6.80
C ASP A 275 57.59 -2.86 6.67
N PHE A 276 57.09 -2.59 5.43
CA PHE A 276 55.66 -2.54 5.19
C PHE A 276 55.03 -3.95 5.25
N ASP A 277 55.71 -4.96 4.74
CA ASP A 277 55.27 -6.35 4.83
C ASP A 277 55.33 -6.86 6.28
N GLU A 278 56.33 -6.45 7.08
CA GLU A 278 56.43 -6.75 8.49
C GLU A 278 55.30 -6.09 9.34
N LEU A 279 54.91 -4.87 8.99
CA LEU A 279 53.72 -4.22 9.55
C LEU A 279 52.45 -5.04 9.27
N ARG A 280 52.30 -5.53 8.05
CA ARG A 280 51.14 -6.33 7.63
C ARG A 280 51.06 -7.65 8.36
N GLU A 281 52.21 -8.31 8.56
CA GLU A 281 52.25 -9.64 9.21
C GLU A 281 52.20 -9.59 10.72
N ARG A 282 52.87 -8.60 11.34
CA ARG A 282 53.11 -8.53 12.81
C ARG A 282 52.28 -7.45 13.51
N GLY A 283 51.68 -6.53 12.74
CA GLY A 283 50.94 -5.39 13.30
C GLY A 283 51.78 -4.36 14.06
N ALA A 284 53.10 -4.41 13.93
CA ALA A 284 54.04 -3.48 14.55
C ALA A 284 55.17 -3.16 13.58
N ILE A 285 55.65 -1.92 13.60
CA ILE A 285 56.72 -1.42 12.75
C ILE A 285 57.70 -0.59 13.56
N LYS A 286 59.00 -0.72 13.25
CA LYS A 286 60.08 0.18 13.68
C LYS A 286 60.43 1.10 12.52
N PHE A 287 60.45 2.38 12.71
CA PHE A 287 60.81 3.36 11.70
C PHE A 287 61.90 4.30 12.19
N LYS A 288 62.59 4.93 11.24
CA LYS A 288 63.59 5.95 11.51
C LYS A 288 63.11 7.31 10.98
N ASP A 289 63.47 8.36 11.65
CA ASP A 289 63.21 9.70 11.21
C ASP A 289 64.10 10.02 9.97
N ILE A 290 63.51 10.64 8.96
CA ILE A 290 64.28 11.16 7.82
C ILE A 290 65.05 12.42 8.21
N ASP A 291 64.37 13.32 8.95
CA ASP A 291 64.95 14.54 9.50
C ASP A 291 64.87 14.52 11.04
N PRO A 292 66.02 14.51 11.76
CA PRO A 292 66.04 14.48 13.22
C PRO A 292 65.38 15.72 13.89
N GLN A 293 65.16 16.80 13.14
CA GLN A 293 64.49 18.01 13.65
C GLN A 293 63.01 17.99 13.56
N LEU A 294 62.45 17.06 12.80
CA LEU A 294 61.01 16.85 12.59
C LEU A 294 60.57 15.55 13.25
N LYS A 295 59.46 15.59 13.94
CA LYS A 295 58.89 14.40 14.57
C LYS A 295 58.35 13.44 13.51
N ALA A 296 58.78 12.18 13.55
CA ALA A 296 58.20 11.15 12.73
C ALA A 296 56.83 10.74 13.27
N GLU A 297 55.85 10.71 12.40
CA GLU A 297 54.48 10.35 12.76
C GLU A 297 53.86 9.43 11.71
N ILE A 298 53.19 8.40 12.18
CA ILE A 298 52.32 7.51 11.35
C ILE A 298 50.92 7.72 11.85
N ASN A 299 50.08 8.27 10.99
CA ASN A 299 48.70 8.55 11.32
C ASN A 299 47.79 7.84 10.30
N TYR A 300 46.61 7.39 10.74
CA TYR A 300 45.58 7.00 9.82
C TYR A 300 44.81 8.25 9.34
N LEU A 301 44.70 8.43 8.03
CA LEU A 301 43.84 9.47 7.49
C LEU A 301 42.39 9.00 7.61
N VAL A 302 41.79 9.38 8.72
CA VAL A 302 40.43 8.98 9.05
C VAL A 302 39.53 10.20 9.00
N SER A 303 38.44 10.13 8.28
CA SER A 303 37.35 11.08 8.41
C SER A 303 36.59 10.76 9.69
N ASN A 304 36.51 11.74 10.62
CA ASN A 304 35.63 11.58 11.77
C ASN A 304 34.17 11.52 11.34
N LEU A 305 33.67 10.31 11.19
CA LEU A 305 32.25 10.08 10.98
C LEU A 305 31.49 10.33 12.28
N ASN A 306 30.74 11.43 12.31
CA ASN A 306 29.82 11.69 13.42
C ASN A 306 28.60 10.78 13.34
N GLN A 307 28.78 9.51 13.72
CA GLN A 307 27.74 8.47 13.66
C GLN A 307 26.51 8.85 14.48
N GLY A 308 26.70 9.57 15.59
CA GLY A 308 25.60 10.01 16.46
C GLY A 308 24.69 11.05 15.79
N GLU A 309 25.27 12.07 15.13
CA GLU A 309 24.49 13.08 14.40
C GLU A 309 23.78 12.48 13.20
N THR A 310 24.45 11.56 12.49
CA THR A 310 23.83 10.87 11.36
C THR A 310 22.65 9.99 11.81
N GLN A 311 22.78 9.30 12.97
CA GLN A 311 21.65 8.54 13.54
C GLN A 311 20.49 9.46 13.89
N THR A 312 20.77 10.61 14.52
CA THR A 312 19.74 11.60 14.86
C THR A 312 19.01 12.10 13.62
N LEU A 313 19.73 12.29 12.49
CA LEU A 313 19.13 12.68 11.23
C LEU A 313 18.19 11.57 10.67
N VAL A 314 18.64 10.32 10.65
CA VAL A 314 17.83 9.17 10.20
C VAL A 314 16.58 9.04 11.07
N ASP A 315 16.73 9.11 12.39
CA ASP A 315 15.62 9.06 13.34
C ASP A 315 14.61 10.19 13.09
N HIS A 316 15.10 11.41 12.86
CA HIS A 316 14.22 12.54 12.52
C HIS A 316 13.47 12.33 11.20
N MET A 317 14.14 11.88 10.16
CA MET A 317 13.49 11.56 8.87
C MET A 317 12.43 10.48 9.03
N TYR A 318 12.73 9.42 9.79
CA TYR A 318 11.78 8.35 10.05
C TYR A 318 10.57 8.82 10.88
N GLN A 319 10.79 9.63 11.93
CA GLN A 319 9.71 10.26 12.68
C GLN A 319 8.79 11.10 11.78
N THR A 320 9.38 11.83 10.84
CA THR A 320 8.63 12.63 9.85
C THR A 320 7.80 11.72 8.95
N VAL A 321 8.35 10.58 8.50
CA VAL A 321 7.61 9.57 7.72
C VAL A 321 6.40 9.05 8.51
N LEU A 322 6.59 8.67 9.79
CA LEU A 322 5.50 8.18 10.64
C LEU A 322 4.39 9.23 10.80
N THR A 323 4.76 10.49 10.99
CA THR A 323 3.81 11.60 11.14
C THR A 323 3.01 11.85 9.86
N ILE A 324 3.67 11.92 8.69
CA ILE A 324 3.01 12.14 7.39
C ILE A 324 2.07 10.98 7.07
N CYS A 325 2.52 9.74 7.31
CA CYS A 325 1.72 8.54 7.07
C CYS A 325 0.62 8.32 8.13
N GLY A 326 0.64 9.06 9.24
CA GLY A 326 -0.29 8.86 10.35
C GLY A 326 -0.13 7.51 11.02
N MET A 327 1.12 7.07 11.21
CA MET A 327 1.46 5.83 11.91
C MET A 327 1.89 6.12 13.36
N PRO A 328 1.62 5.20 14.30
CA PRO A 328 2.09 5.37 15.67
C PRO A 328 3.60 5.25 15.77
N ASN A 329 4.21 6.08 16.62
CA ASN A 329 5.63 5.98 16.91
C ASN A 329 5.86 4.98 18.04
N ARG A 330 6.35 3.79 17.72
CA ARG A 330 6.63 2.72 18.68
C ARG A 330 7.85 2.95 19.55
N ASN A 331 8.74 3.89 19.15
CA ASN A 331 9.98 4.21 19.85
C ASN A 331 9.86 5.46 20.75
N GLY A 332 8.66 6.01 20.91
CA GLY A 332 8.39 7.10 21.85
C GLY A 332 8.69 6.63 23.28
N GLY A 333 9.73 7.23 23.90
CA GLY A 333 10.34 6.77 25.17
C GLY A 333 9.34 6.32 26.23
N SER A 334 9.64 5.21 26.89
CA SER A 334 8.85 4.69 28.01
C SER A 334 9.07 5.54 29.25
N SER A 335 8.01 6.20 29.74
CA SER A 335 7.96 6.68 31.11
C SER A 335 7.28 5.61 31.98
N THR A 336 7.95 5.20 33.04
CA THR A 336 7.45 4.17 33.98
C THR A 336 6.21 4.63 34.78
N SER A 337 5.81 5.89 34.66
CA SER A 337 4.69 6.51 35.38
C SER A 337 3.46 6.79 34.50
N ASP A 338 3.53 6.54 33.18
CA ASP A 338 2.42 6.86 32.28
C ASP A 338 1.27 5.85 32.40
N THR A 339 0.05 6.36 32.48
CA THR A 339 -1.15 5.53 32.35
C THR A 339 -1.30 5.05 30.90
N GLY A 340 -1.89 3.86 30.68
CA GLY A 340 -2.04 3.30 29.33
C GLY A 340 -2.71 4.27 28.32
N SER A 341 -3.61 5.16 28.79
CA SER A 341 -4.23 6.20 27.95
C SER A 341 -3.27 7.30 27.53
N ALA A 342 -2.35 7.72 28.42
CA ALA A 342 -1.35 8.73 28.09
C ALA A 342 -0.34 8.19 27.06
N VAL A 343 0.02 6.92 27.15
CA VAL A 343 0.89 6.24 26.16
C VAL A 343 0.20 6.20 24.79
N ILE A 344 -1.08 5.80 24.71
CA ILE A 344 -1.85 5.75 23.46
C ILE A 344 -1.93 7.14 22.81
N MET A 345 -2.18 8.17 23.58
CA MET A 345 -2.23 9.56 23.08
C MET A 345 -0.89 10.04 22.58
N ARG A 346 0.18 9.80 23.34
CA ARG A 346 1.54 10.24 23.00
C ARG A 346 2.07 9.54 21.76
N ASP A 347 1.83 8.23 21.63
CA ASP A 347 2.41 7.41 20.57
C ASP A 347 1.68 7.54 19.22
N GLY A 348 0.65 8.39 19.12
CA GLY A 348 -0.02 8.70 17.84
C GLY A 348 -1.09 7.69 17.38
N TRP A 349 -1.54 6.79 18.25
CA TRP A 349 -2.60 5.82 17.92
C TRP A 349 -3.94 6.48 17.56
N SER A 350 -4.26 7.62 18.17
CA SER A 350 -5.44 8.40 17.82
C SER A 350 -5.39 8.96 16.39
N ALA A 351 -4.20 9.36 15.92
CA ALA A 351 -3.99 9.80 14.54
C ALA A 351 -4.11 8.62 13.57
N ALA A 352 -3.57 7.45 13.92
CA ALA A 352 -3.72 6.23 13.12
C ALA A 352 -5.20 5.83 12.98
N GLU A 353 -5.97 5.90 14.08
CA GLU A 353 -7.41 5.62 14.05
C GLU A 353 -8.19 6.63 13.19
N ALA A 354 -7.88 7.92 13.27
CA ALA A 354 -8.51 8.94 12.44
C ALA A 354 -8.24 8.69 10.94
N ARG A 355 -6.99 8.38 10.58
CA ARG A 355 -6.63 8.04 9.19
C ARG A 355 -7.29 6.75 8.70
N ALA A 356 -7.42 5.74 9.57
CA ALA A 356 -8.12 4.51 9.22
C ALA A 356 -9.61 4.76 8.96
N LYS A 357 -10.27 5.63 9.76
CA LYS A 357 -11.66 6.04 9.56
C LYS A 357 -11.87 6.77 8.23
N ASP A 358 -10.93 7.63 7.81
CA ASP A 358 -10.99 8.26 6.49
C ASP A 358 -10.92 7.22 5.36
N SER A 359 -10.00 6.26 5.47
CA SER A 359 -9.86 5.17 4.51
C SER A 359 -11.11 4.26 4.49
N GLU A 360 -11.70 4.00 5.65
CA GLU A 360 -12.95 3.23 5.81
C GLU A 360 -14.12 3.89 5.06
N LEU A 361 -14.26 5.21 5.13
CA LEU A 361 -15.32 5.93 4.42
C LEU A 361 -15.21 5.75 2.90
N MET A 362 -14.00 5.85 2.35
CA MET A 362 -13.75 5.64 0.92
C MET A 362 -14.01 4.18 0.53
N PHE A 363 -13.54 3.23 1.34
CA PHE A 363 -13.79 1.82 1.12
C PHE A 363 -15.29 1.47 1.15
N LYS A 364 -16.03 1.95 2.15
CA LYS A 364 -17.49 1.75 2.28
C LYS A 364 -18.25 2.28 1.07
N LYS A 365 -17.80 3.38 0.47
CA LYS A 365 -18.42 3.91 -0.76
C LYS A 365 -18.39 2.88 -1.90
N SER A 366 -17.23 2.28 -2.14
CA SER A 366 -17.06 1.25 -3.17
C SER A 366 -17.72 -0.07 -2.78
N GLU A 367 -17.66 -0.45 -1.51
CA GLU A 367 -18.30 -1.65 -0.97
C GLU A 367 -19.83 -1.62 -1.12
N ARG A 368 -20.45 -0.45 -1.11
CA ARG A 368 -21.89 -0.33 -1.41
C ARG A 368 -22.20 -0.60 -2.88
N ILE A 369 -21.28 -0.31 -3.80
CA ILE A 369 -21.44 -0.68 -5.22
C ILE A 369 -21.28 -2.19 -5.38
N PHE A 370 -20.27 -2.78 -4.71
CA PHE A 370 -20.10 -4.22 -4.63
C PHE A 370 -21.36 -4.92 -4.14
N LEU A 371 -21.95 -4.45 -3.03
CA LEU A 371 -23.19 -5.00 -2.50
C LEU A 371 -24.37 -4.90 -3.46
N LYS A 372 -24.45 -3.87 -4.31
CA LYS A 372 -25.50 -3.79 -5.33
C LYS A 372 -25.39 -4.94 -6.33
N VAL A 373 -24.18 -5.20 -6.85
CA VAL A 373 -23.93 -6.30 -7.78
C VAL A 373 -24.27 -7.64 -7.14
N VAL A 374 -23.70 -7.90 -5.94
CA VAL A 374 -23.94 -9.14 -5.18
C VAL A 374 -25.43 -9.37 -4.91
N LEU A 375 -26.14 -8.36 -4.42
CA LEU A 375 -27.57 -8.50 -4.12
C LEU A 375 -28.45 -8.66 -5.38
N ASN A 376 -28.04 -8.12 -6.52
CA ASN A 376 -28.71 -8.40 -7.80
C ASN A 376 -28.52 -9.86 -8.21
N ILE A 377 -27.32 -10.42 -8.05
CA ILE A 377 -27.04 -11.84 -8.29
C ILE A 377 -27.85 -12.71 -7.32
N CYS A 378 -27.79 -12.43 -6.02
CA CYS A 378 -28.53 -13.19 -4.99
C CYS A 378 -30.05 -13.16 -5.21
N ARG A 379 -30.60 -12.04 -5.69
CA ARG A 379 -32.03 -11.94 -6.01
C ARG A 379 -32.40 -12.87 -7.16
N THR A 380 -31.51 -13.03 -8.13
CA THR A 380 -31.77 -13.82 -9.33
C THR A 380 -31.51 -15.31 -9.12
N LEU A 381 -30.44 -15.67 -8.41
CA LEU A 381 -29.98 -17.05 -8.26
C LEU A 381 -30.35 -17.69 -6.91
N ALA A 382 -30.51 -16.89 -5.84
CA ALA A 382 -30.76 -17.39 -4.49
C ALA A 382 -32.11 -16.90 -3.90
N ASP A 383 -32.99 -16.29 -4.69
CA ASP A 383 -34.31 -15.74 -4.28
C ASP A 383 -34.25 -14.85 -3.01
N MET A 384 -33.15 -14.11 -2.86
CA MET A 384 -32.92 -13.24 -1.70
C MET A 384 -33.40 -11.81 -1.98
N ASP A 385 -34.48 -11.35 -1.34
CA ASP A 385 -34.95 -9.96 -1.44
C ASP A 385 -34.35 -9.09 -0.33
N LEU A 386 -33.05 -8.76 -0.43
CA LEU A 386 -32.35 -7.84 0.45
C LEU A 386 -31.96 -6.57 -0.30
N LYS A 387 -32.16 -5.40 0.33
CA LYS A 387 -31.80 -4.09 -0.24
C LYS A 387 -30.53 -3.56 0.41
N VAL A 388 -29.67 -2.87 -0.35
CA VAL A 388 -28.42 -2.28 0.15
C VAL A 388 -28.65 -1.30 1.31
N CYS A 389 -29.82 -0.63 1.35
CA CYS A 389 -30.16 0.28 2.46
C CYS A 389 -30.39 -0.44 3.79
N ASN A 390 -30.67 -1.74 3.78
CA ASN A 390 -30.87 -2.56 4.97
C ASN A 390 -29.56 -3.10 5.56
N VAL A 391 -28.46 -2.98 4.81
CA VAL A 391 -27.14 -3.49 5.18
C VAL A 391 -26.28 -2.35 5.71
N GLU A 392 -25.70 -2.51 6.89
CA GLU A 392 -24.65 -1.68 7.43
C GLU A 392 -23.32 -2.41 7.35
N ILE A 393 -22.31 -1.73 6.79
CA ILE A 393 -20.96 -2.24 6.66
C ILE A 393 -20.16 -1.84 7.90
N ARG A 394 -19.70 -2.81 8.67
CA ARG A 394 -18.93 -2.58 9.91
C ARG A 394 -17.50 -3.03 9.75
N PHE A 395 -16.58 -2.11 10.06
CA PHE A 395 -15.18 -2.41 10.30
C PHE A 395 -14.96 -2.60 11.80
N THR A 396 -14.39 -3.73 12.15
CA THR A 396 -13.99 -4.02 13.53
C THR A 396 -12.48 -3.90 13.63
N ARG A 397 -12.00 -3.07 14.53
CA ARG A 397 -10.58 -2.92 14.83
C ARG A 397 -10.33 -3.29 16.29
N ARG A 398 -9.18 -3.90 16.57
CA ARG A 398 -8.77 -4.13 17.97
C ARG A 398 -8.63 -2.78 18.64
N ASN A 399 -9.56 -2.51 19.55
CA ASN A 399 -9.54 -1.30 20.34
C ASN A 399 -8.52 -1.48 21.47
N TYR A 400 -7.39 -0.75 21.38
CA TYR A 400 -6.39 -0.68 22.45
C TYR A 400 -6.84 0.20 23.63
N GLU A 401 -8.07 0.70 23.61
CA GLU A 401 -8.63 1.42 24.74
C GLU A 401 -8.71 0.50 25.96
N ASN A 402 -8.29 1.03 27.09
CA ASN A 402 -8.23 0.30 28.34
C ASN A 402 -9.65 -0.16 28.75
N ILE A 403 -9.94 -1.46 28.61
CA ILE A 403 -11.22 -2.09 28.98
C ILE A 403 -11.57 -1.77 30.43
N LEU A 404 -10.56 -1.66 31.31
CA LEU A 404 -10.72 -1.30 32.71
C LEU A 404 -11.30 0.12 32.87
N GLN A 405 -10.82 1.10 32.09
CA GLN A 405 -11.37 2.46 32.11
C GLN A 405 -12.79 2.50 31.58
N LYS A 406 -13.10 1.76 30.50
CA LYS A 406 -14.48 1.65 30.00
C LYS A 406 -15.40 1.03 31.03
N ALA A 407 -14.96 -0.04 31.70
CA ALA A 407 -15.70 -0.68 32.78
C ALA A 407 -15.91 0.27 33.99
N GLN A 408 -14.89 1.04 34.37
CA GLN A 408 -15.00 2.04 35.43
C GLN A 408 -15.96 3.18 35.07
N VAL A 409 -15.89 3.68 33.84
CA VAL A 409 -16.84 4.72 33.36
C VAL A 409 -18.26 4.17 33.34
N LEU A 410 -18.45 2.94 32.86
CA LEU A 410 -19.77 2.28 32.85
C LEU A 410 -20.31 2.09 34.28
N ASP A 411 -19.47 1.65 35.22
CA ASP A 411 -19.84 1.50 36.64
C ASP A 411 -20.23 2.86 37.28
N LEU A 412 -19.48 3.92 36.97
CA LEU A 412 -19.81 5.28 37.39
C LEU A 412 -21.11 5.80 36.76
N MET A 413 -21.36 5.47 35.48
CA MET A 413 -22.62 5.82 34.81
C MET A 413 -23.82 5.07 35.42
N LEU A 414 -23.66 3.77 35.67
CA LEU A 414 -24.70 2.94 36.30
C LEU A 414 -25.00 3.37 37.74
N LYS A 415 -24.02 3.86 38.48
CA LYS A 415 -24.21 4.41 39.84
C LYS A 415 -24.88 5.78 39.83
N ASN A 416 -24.98 6.45 38.71
CA ASN A 416 -25.59 7.75 38.57
C ASN A 416 -27.01 7.62 37.96
N ASN A 417 -28.03 7.54 38.79
CA ASN A 417 -29.45 7.35 38.42
C ASN A 417 -30.00 8.42 37.43
N LYS A 418 -29.23 9.40 37.03
CA LYS A 418 -29.63 10.46 36.08
C LYS A 418 -29.08 10.24 34.67
N ILE A 419 -28.24 9.23 34.46
CA ILE A 419 -27.62 8.91 33.17
C ILE A 419 -28.02 7.48 32.80
N HIS A 420 -28.85 7.34 31.76
CA HIS A 420 -29.11 6.04 31.14
C HIS A 420 -28.01 5.73 30.12
N PRO A 421 -27.45 4.50 30.11
CA PRO A 421 -26.44 4.07 29.14
C PRO A 421 -26.98 4.01 27.73
#